data_a21eeccb05439f258e69cd47f3d93a2c
#
_entry.id   a21eeccb05439f258e69cd47f3d93a2c
#
_cell.length_a   1.000
_cell.length_b   1.000
_cell.length_c   1.000
_cell.angle_alpha   90.00
_cell.angle_beta   90.00
_cell.angle_gamma   90.00
#
_symmetry.space_group_name_H-M   'P 1'
#
loop_
_entity.id
_entity.type
_entity.pdbx_description
1 polymer ?
#
loop_
_entity_poly.entity_id
_entity_poly.type
_entity_poly.pdbx_seq_one_letter_code
_entity_poly.pdbx_strand_id
1 'polypeptide(L)'
;VDNTFSTPLLVQPLKLGADVVVHGATKYLNGHGDVVAGFSVARKEIMDQIRMVRLKDITGAMLGPQEAFLILRGLKTLKVRMDAVCANTQKVVDFLAGSKYVQKVFYPSLENHPDHAVAVREMTRFCGVVSFEMGSFEEAKKVLNHVHLCALAVSLGDCETLIQHPASMTHSMCTKEEIKTAGFSDRLIRLAVGLEDTDISSPICSRHLKLCKTEPIQQKNRLAAASLFFHFLTQRRRHRGHRR
;
A
#
# COMPACT_ATOMS: atom_id res chain seq x y z
N VAL A 1 5.85 18.42 6.04
CA VAL A 1 5.37 17.61 4.90
C VAL A 1 5.38 16.14 5.30
N ASP A 2 4.27 15.43 5.03
CA ASP A 2 4.25 13.96 5.09
C ASP A 2 4.72 13.40 3.74
N ASN A 3 5.83 12.66 3.76
CA ASN A 3 6.46 12.07 2.58
C ASN A 3 6.41 10.54 2.58
N THR A 4 5.44 9.98 3.30
CA THR A 4 5.30 8.53 3.50
C THR A 4 5.20 7.77 2.18
N PHE A 5 4.38 8.26 1.23
CA PHE A 5 4.11 7.57 -0.04
C PHE A 5 5.25 7.69 -1.03
N SER A 6 5.92 8.84 -1.04
CA SER A 6 6.98 9.12 -2.02
C SER A 6 8.35 8.62 -1.59
N THR A 7 8.59 8.48 -0.30
CA THR A 7 9.93 8.21 0.26
C THR A 7 10.97 9.27 -0.15
N PRO A 8 12.17 9.29 0.41
CA PRO A 8 13.22 10.22 -0.03
C PRO A 8 13.73 9.96 -1.45
N LEU A 9 13.33 8.83 -2.06
CA LEU A 9 13.76 8.48 -3.43
C LEU A 9 12.93 9.17 -4.50
N LEU A 10 11.65 9.45 -4.25
CA LEU A 10 10.77 10.08 -5.24
C LEU A 10 10.65 11.58 -5.04
N VAL A 11 10.58 12.04 -3.79
CA VAL A 11 10.51 13.47 -3.43
C VAL A 11 11.45 13.77 -2.28
N GLN A 12 12.12 14.92 -2.33
CA GLN A 12 13.01 15.41 -1.25
C GLN A 12 12.50 16.76 -0.71
N PRO A 13 11.47 16.77 0.15
CA PRO A 13 10.79 18.00 0.55
C PRO A 13 11.68 19.04 1.23
N LEU A 14 12.72 18.62 1.97
CA LEU A 14 13.68 19.56 2.57
C LEU A 14 14.43 20.40 1.51
N LYS A 15 14.68 19.83 0.32
CA LYS A 15 15.27 20.57 -0.79
C LYS A 15 14.29 21.52 -1.47
N LEU A 16 12.99 21.28 -1.28
CA LEU A 16 11.90 22.10 -1.79
C LEU A 16 11.42 23.16 -0.77
N GLY A 17 12.14 23.32 0.35
CA GLY A 17 11.87 24.36 1.35
C GLY A 17 11.04 23.92 2.55
N ALA A 18 10.74 22.64 2.72
CA ALA A 18 10.10 22.18 3.94
C ALA A 18 11.02 22.23 5.15
N ASP A 19 10.54 22.61 6.33
CA ASP A 19 11.29 22.64 7.57
C ASP A 19 11.33 21.28 8.26
N VAL A 20 10.24 20.54 8.16
CA VAL A 20 10.07 19.21 8.77
C VAL A 20 9.45 18.25 7.77
N VAL A 21 10.02 17.07 7.67
CA VAL A 21 9.47 15.95 6.90
C VAL A 21 9.15 14.80 7.85
N VAL A 22 7.97 14.23 7.70
CA VAL A 22 7.55 13.02 8.42
C VAL A 22 7.39 11.86 7.47
N HIS A 23 7.64 10.66 7.96
CA HIS A 23 7.46 9.40 7.24
C HIS A 23 6.78 8.37 8.14
N GLY A 24 5.71 7.76 7.67
CA GLY A 24 5.23 6.50 8.23
C GLY A 24 6.19 5.37 7.85
N ALA A 25 7.12 5.02 8.73
CA ALA A 25 8.09 3.96 8.46
C ALA A 25 7.44 2.57 8.39
N THR A 26 6.23 2.41 8.92
CA THR A 26 5.34 1.26 8.70
C THR A 26 5.20 0.89 7.23
N LYS A 27 5.32 1.88 6.33
CA LYS A 27 5.07 1.77 4.89
C LYS A 27 6.37 1.44 4.13
N TYR A 28 6.63 2.07 3.02
CA TYR A 28 7.76 1.77 2.12
C TYR A 28 9.15 1.76 2.78
N LEU A 29 9.40 2.57 3.83
CA LEU A 29 10.72 2.60 4.46
C LEU A 29 11.08 1.24 5.07
N ASN A 30 10.16 0.63 5.80
CA ASN A 30 10.30 -0.76 6.23
C ASN A 30 9.98 -1.73 5.08
N GLY A 31 8.78 -1.61 4.48
CA GLY A 31 8.36 -2.30 3.27
C GLY A 31 8.07 -3.79 3.40
N HIS A 32 7.85 -4.31 4.61
CA HIS A 32 7.63 -5.73 4.88
C HIS A 32 6.39 -6.00 5.74
N GLY A 33 5.57 -4.99 6.07
CA GLY A 33 4.31 -5.16 6.78
C GLY A 33 4.42 -5.62 8.24
N ASP A 34 5.62 -5.63 8.83
CA ASP A 34 5.93 -6.25 10.12
C ASP A 34 6.33 -5.25 11.24
N VAL A 35 6.25 -3.95 10.99
CA VAL A 35 6.59 -2.87 11.93
C VAL A 35 5.62 -1.72 11.85
N VAL A 36 5.28 -1.16 13.02
CA VAL A 36 4.56 0.11 13.14
C VAL A 36 5.51 1.17 13.68
N ALA A 37 5.85 2.17 12.86
CA ALA A 37 6.80 3.20 13.24
C ALA A 37 6.64 4.48 12.40
N GLY A 38 7.24 5.58 12.90
CA GLY A 38 7.33 6.85 12.22
C GLY A 38 8.68 7.50 12.41
N PHE A 39 9.07 8.33 11.44
CA PHE A 39 10.24 9.18 11.50
C PHE A 39 9.90 10.64 11.27
N SER A 40 10.63 11.52 11.91
CA SER A 40 10.70 12.93 11.55
C SER A 40 12.14 13.32 11.23
N VAL A 41 12.30 14.18 10.25
CA VAL A 41 13.58 14.72 9.78
C VAL A 41 13.46 16.22 9.67
N ALA A 42 14.37 16.95 10.32
CA ALA A 42 14.43 18.40 10.29
C ALA A 42 15.87 18.86 10.67
N ARG A 43 16.08 20.19 10.72
CA ARG A 43 17.30 20.75 11.29
C ARG A 43 17.43 20.38 12.77
N LYS A 44 18.67 20.36 13.25
CA LYS A 44 19.03 19.89 14.60
C LYS A 44 18.22 20.58 15.70
N GLU A 45 18.05 21.89 15.62
CA GLU A 45 17.36 22.69 16.63
C GLU A 45 15.89 22.25 16.79
N ILE A 46 15.22 21.97 15.67
CA ILE A 46 13.83 21.48 15.65
C ILE A 46 13.81 20.04 16.19
N MET A 47 14.74 19.19 15.74
CA MET A 47 14.81 17.80 16.16
C MET A 47 15.13 17.64 17.65
N ASP A 48 15.97 18.52 18.21
CA ASP A 48 16.25 18.52 19.65
C ASP A 48 14.99 18.85 20.47
N GLN A 49 14.18 19.82 20.04
CA GLN A 49 12.89 20.11 20.69
C GLN A 49 11.92 18.93 20.58
N ILE A 50 11.83 18.28 19.41
CA ILE A 50 10.97 17.11 19.21
C ILE A 50 11.42 15.96 20.13
N ARG A 51 12.71 15.65 20.16
CA ARG A 51 13.25 14.53 20.93
C ARG A 51 13.19 14.77 22.43
N MET A 52 13.66 15.93 22.90
CA MET A 52 13.86 16.17 24.33
C MET A 52 12.57 16.58 25.02
N VAL A 53 11.70 17.35 24.37
CA VAL A 53 10.46 17.83 24.96
C VAL A 53 9.28 16.98 24.56
N ARG A 54 9.00 16.83 23.27
CA ARG A 54 7.77 16.16 22.81
C ARG A 54 7.82 14.66 22.99
N LEU A 55 8.91 14.04 22.58
CA LEU A 55 9.04 12.57 22.64
C LEU A 55 9.38 12.12 24.06
N LYS A 56 10.47 12.64 24.66
CA LYS A 56 10.92 12.22 25.98
C LYS A 56 9.96 12.62 27.11
N ASP A 57 9.57 13.91 27.17
CA ASP A 57 8.89 14.44 28.35
C ASP A 57 7.36 14.35 28.26
N ILE A 58 6.77 14.27 27.04
CA ILE A 58 5.33 14.28 26.85
C ILE A 58 4.81 12.88 26.48
N THR A 59 5.31 12.27 25.42
CA THR A 59 4.69 11.04 24.87
C THR A 59 5.37 9.76 25.34
N GLY A 60 6.68 9.77 25.57
CA GLY A 60 7.46 8.57 25.87
C GLY A 60 7.51 7.52 24.75
N ALA A 61 7.01 7.87 23.57
CA ALA A 61 6.82 6.94 22.44
C ALA A 61 8.15 6.61 21.74
N MET A 62 9.00 5.84 22.38
CA MET A 62 10.28 5.40 21.83
C MET A 62 10.13 4.14 21.00
N LEU A 63 10.85 4.09 19.87
CA LEU A 63 10.95 2.90 19.04
C LEU A 63 11.77 1.83 19.76
N GLY A 64 11.28 0.59 19.80
CA GLY A 64 12.00 -0.55 20.36
C GLY A 64 13.20 -0.97 19.50
N PRO A 65 14.19 -1.65 20.09
CA PRO A 65 15.38 -2.11 19.35
C PRO A 65 15.06 -3.06 18.21
N GLN A 66 14.05 -3.92 18.36
CA GLN A 66 13.63 -4.88 17.34
C GLN A 66 13.02 -4.16 16.12
N GLU A 67 12.13 -3.21 16.35
CA GLU A 67 11.52 -2.40 15.31
C GLU A 67 12.58 -1.56 14.57
N ALA A 68 13.52 -0.96 15.32
CA ALA A 68 14.64 -0.22 14.75
C ALA A 68 15.51 -1.10 13.85
N PHE A 69 15.80 -2.33 14.28
CA PHE A 69 16.58 -3.30 13.51
C PHE A 69 15.86 -3.68 12.20
N LEU A 70 14.56 -4.01 12.27
CA LEU A 70 13.76 -4.37 11.09
C LEU A 70 13.70 -3.23 10.08
N ILE A 71 13.51 -1.99 10.53
CA ILE A 71 13.49 -0.83 9.66
C ILE A 71 14.85 -0.61 8.99
N LEU A 72 15.96 -0.67 9.75
CA LEU A 72 17.31 -0.56 9.20
C LEU A 72 17.60 -1.64 8.16
N ARG A 73 17.09 -2.86 8.38
CA ARG A 73 17.13 -3.95 7.41
C ARG A 73 16.31 -3.64 6.17
N GLY A 74 15.06 -3.17 6.33
CA GLY A 74 14.18 -2.79 5.23
C GLY A 74 14.75 -1.68 4.35
N LEU A 75 15.41 -0.68 4.95
CA LEU A 75 16.04 0.42 4.22
C LEU A 75 17.12 -0.04 3.25
N LYS A 76 17.81 -1.15 3.51
CA LYS A 76 18.86 -1.68 2.60
C LYS A 76 18.32 -2.06 1.23
N THR A 77 17.04 -2.41 1.13
CA THR A 77 16.37 -2.79 -0.12
C THR A 77 15.42 -1.72 -0.65
N LEU A 78 15.32 -0.57 0.01
CA LEU A 78 14.34 0.48 -0.33
C LEU A 78 14.41 0.87 -1.80
N LYS A 79 15.62 1.12 -2.33
CA LYS A 79 15.77 1.55 -3.73
C LYS A 79 15.27 0.48 -4.70
N VAL A 80 15.68 -0.76 -4.53
CA VAL A 80 15.28 -1.87 -5.41
C VAL A 80 13.76 -2.09 -5.37
N ARG A 81 13.17 -2.04 -4.17
CA ARG A 81 11.71 -2.15 -4.01
C ARG A 81 10.97 -0.99 -4.66
N MET A 82 11.41 0.24 -4.43
CA MET A 82 10.76 1.41 -5.05
C MET A 82 10.90 1.42 -6.56
N ASP A 83 12.04 0.99 -7.11
CA ASP A 83 12.23 0.87 -8.56
C ASP A 83 11.22 -0.11 -9.17
N ALA A 84 11.05 -1.28 -8.54
CA ALA A 84 10.10 -2.29 -9.00
C ALA A 84 8.64 -1.83 -8.80
N VAL A 85 8.28 -1.33 -7.63
CA VAL A 85 6.93 -0.82 -7.31
C VAL A 85 6.50 0.27 -8.29
N CYS A 86 7.36 1.27 -8.56
CA CYS A 86 7.01 2.35 -9.48
C CYS A 86 6.79 1.82 -10.91
N ALA A 87 7.65 0.91 -11.38
CA ALA A 87 7.51 0.30 -12.70
C ALA A 87 6.24 -0.57 -12.81
N ASN A 88 5.97 -1.38 -11.79
CA ASN A 88 4.78 -2.20 -11.71
C ASN A 88 3.52 -1.35 -11.69
N THR A 89 3.51 -0.28 -10.88
CA THR A 89 2.34 0.60 -10.76
C THR A 89 2.02 1.27 -12.08
N GLN A 90 3.01 1.74 -12.84
CA GLN A 90 2.75 2.34 -14.14
C GLN A 90 2.07 1.36 -15.10
N LYS A 91 2.53 0.11 -15.17
CA LYS A 91 1.87 -0.92 -15.99
C LYS A 91 0.41 -1.16 -15.57
N VAL A 92 0.16 -1.20 -14.25
CA VAL A 92 -1.19 -1.34 -13.71
C VAL A 92 -2.07 -0.14 -14.07
N VAL A 93 -1.54 1.07 -13.97
CA VAL A 93 -2.25 2.31 -14.35
C VAL A 93 -2.62 2.31 -15.82
N ASP A 94 -1.67 1.97 -16.70
CA ASP A 94 -1.90 1.90 -18.15
C ASP A 94 -3.00 0.87 -18.49
N PHE A 95 -2.99 -0.28 -17.82
CA PHE A 95 -4.03 -1.30 -17.95
C PHE A 95 -5.40 -0.80 -17.46
N LEU A 96 -5.46 -0.16 -16.28
CA LEU A 96 -6.71 0.35 -15.72
C LEU A 96 -7.29 1.47 -16.59
N ALA A 97 -6.46 2.37 -17.08
CA ALA A 97 -6.87 3.48 -17.94
C ALA A 97 -7.40 2.99 -19.31
N GLY A 98 -6.86 1.89 -19.83
CA GLY A 98 -7.36 1.25 -21.06
C GLY A 98 -8.56 0.32 -20.87
N SER A 99 -8.99 0.06 -19.62
CA SER A 99 -10.04 -0.88 -19.32
C SER A 99 -11.44 -0.29 -19.48
N LYS A 100 -12.30 -0.91 -20.29
CA LYS A 100 -13.73 -0.53 -20.44
C LYS A 100 -14.57 -0.74 -19.18
N TYR A 101 -14.05 -1.41 -18.16
CA TYR A 101 -14.74 -1.67 -16.89
C TYR A 101 -14.45 -0.62 -15.82
N VAL A 102 -13.39 0.18 -16.01
CA VAL A 102 -12.96 1.24 -15.11
C VAL A 102 -13.50 2.57 -15.62
N GLN A 103 -14.19 3.30 -14.76
CA GLN A 103 -14.79 4.60 -15.13
C GLN A 103 -13.79 5.74 -15.00
N LYS A 104 -12.93 5.67 -14.00
CA LYS A 104 -11.94 6.71 -13.73
C LYS A 104 -10.75 6.12 -13.00
N VAL A 105 -9.56 6.60 -13.32
CA VAL A 105 -8.30 6.29 -12.61
C VAL A 105 -7.75 7.57 -12.02
N PHE A 106 -7.32 7.50 -10.75
CA PHE A 106 -6.69 8.59 -10.02
C PHE A 106 -5.24 8.24 -9.80
N TYR A 107 -4.37 8.83 -10.59
CA TYR A 107 -2.92 8.63 -10.46
C TYR A 107 -2.16 9.82 -11.05
N PRO A 108 -1.12 10.32 -10.37
CA PRO A 108 -0.46 11.58 -10.77
C PRO A 108 0.27 11.53 -12.12
N SER A 109 0.57 10.36 -12.68
CA SER A 109 1.17 10.26 -14.02
C SER A 109 0.19 10.58 -15.15
N LEU A 110 -1.10 10.54 -14.89
CA LEU A 110 -2.12 10.80 -15.90
C LEU A 110 -2.32 12.31 -16.08
N GLU A 111 -2.33 12.78 -17.31
CA GLU A 111 -2.48 14.20 -17.65
C GLU A 111 -3.77 14.84 -17.13
N ASN A 112 -4.83 14.02 -16.99
CA ASN A 112 -6.11 14.47 -16.44
C ASN A 112 -6.15 14.53 -14.90
N HIS A 113 -5.05 14.20 -14.20
CA HIS A 113 -4.96 14.37 -12.75
C HIS A 113 -4.77 15.85 -12.42
N PRO A 114 -5.54 16.43 -11.47
CA PRO A 114 -5.51 17.88 -11.18
C PRO A 114 -4.10 18.38 -10.81
N ASP A 115 -3.31 17.55 -10.13
CA ASP A 115 -1.96 17.92 -9.68
C ASP A 115 -0.84 17.32 -10.57
N HIS A 116 -1.17 16.88 -11.79
CA HIS A 116 -0.18 16.27 -12.71
C HIS A 116 1.05 17.17 -12.91
N ALA A 117 0.86 18.44 -13.21
CA ALA A 117 1.95 19.38 -13.47
C ALA A 117 2.87 19.56 -12.25
N VAL A 118 2.31 19.57 -11.03
CA VAL A 118 3.10 19.64 -9.79
C VAL A 118 3.86 18.34 -9.57
N ALA A 119 3.20 17.20 -9.75
CA ALA A 119 3.81 15.90 -9.58
C ALA A 119 4.98 15.66 -10.54
N VAL A 120 4.82 16.03 -11.82
CA VAL A 120 5.90 15.96 -12.83
C VAL A 120 7.09 16.86 -12.47
N ARG A 121 6.82 18.03 -11.89
CA ARG A 121 7.88 18.99 -11.50
C ARG A 121 8.67 18.52 -10.27
N GLU A 122 8.01 17.89 -9.29
CA GLU A 122 8.56 17.66 -7.96
C GLU A 122 8.96 16.20 -7.69
N MET A 123 8.38 15.27 -8.45
CA MET A 123 8.62 13.83 -8.26
C MET A 123 9.56 13.29 -9.35
N THR A 124 10.51 12.46 -8.95
CA THR A 124 11.37 11.73 -9.92
C THR A 124 10.61 10.61 -10.62
N ARG A 125 9.66 10.01 -9.95
CA ARG A 125 8.72 8.97 -10.41
C ARG A 125 7.49 9.00 -9.51
N PHE A 126 6.42 8.30 -9.90
CA PHE A 126 5.18 8.24 -9.15
C PHE A 126 5.14 7.03 -8.23
N CYS A 127 4.44 7.16 -7.09
CA CYS A 127 4.42 6.15 -6.01
C CYS A 127 3.59 4.91 -6.37
N GLY A 128 3.60 3.91 -5.48
CA GLY A 128 2.95 2.62 -5.68
C GLY A 128 1.46 2.55 -5.34
N VAL A 129 0.78 3.68 -5.16
CA VAL A 129 -0.65 3.70 -4.82
C VAL A 129 -1.45 4.30 -5.96
N VAL A 130 -2.43 3.55 -6.45
CA VAL A 130 -3.40 4.00 -7.46
C VAL A 130 -4.81 3.78 -6.93
N SER A 131 -5.72 4.69 -7.25
CA SER A 131 -7.15 4.52 -6.99
C SER A 131 -7.93 4.56 -8.29
N PHE A 132 -9.04 3.80 -8.35
CA PHE A 132 -9.90 3.77 -9.52
C PHE A 132 -11.35 3.51 -9.15
N GLU A 133 -12.27 3.97 -9.97
CA GLU A 133 -13.70 3.77 -9.80
C GLU A 133 -14.25 2.75 -10.78
N MET A 134 -15.07 1.86 -10.27
CA MET A 134 -15.90 0.94 -11.05
C MET A 134 -17.21 1.61 -11.47
N GLY A 135 -18.01 0.96 -12.33
CA GLY A 135 -19.32 1.47 -12.74
C GLY A 135 -20.34 1.57 -11.61
N SER A 136 -20.23 0.67 -10.60
CA SER A 136 -21.12 0.62 -9.44
C SER A 136 -20.43 0.03 -8.22
N PHE A 137 -21.03 0.21 -7.03
CA PHE A 137 -20.62 -0.46 -5.80
C PHE A 137 -20.60 -1.99 -5.93
N GLU A 138 -21.63 -2.57 -6.57
CA GLU A 138 -21.71 -4.02 -6.75
C GLU A 138 -20.61 -4.56 -7.66
N GLU A 139 -20.17 -3.79 -8.66
CA GLU A 139 -19.02 -4.14 -9.49
C GLU A 139 -17.71 -4.06 -8.69
N ALA A 140 -17.52 -3.00 -7.90
CA ALA A 140 -16.37 -2.88 -6.99
C ALA A 140 -16.30 -4.06 -6.02
N LYS A 141 -17.43 -4.41 -5.39
CA LYS A 141 -17.55 -5.56 -4.49
C LYS A 141 -17.25 -6.89 -5.18
N LYS A 142 -17.70 -7.08 -6.43
CA LYS A 142 -17.38 -8.28 -7.22
C LYS A 142 -15.87 -8.39 -7.46
N VAL A 143 -15.21 -7.31 -7.87
CA VAL A 143 -13.75 -7.31 -8.06
C VAL A 143 -13.05 -7.73 -6.77
N LEU A 144 -13.35 -7.08 -5.65
CA LEU A 144 -12.71 -7.32 -4.37
C LEU A 144 -12.91 -8.74 -3.82
N ASN A 145 -14.09 -9.32 -4.04
CA ASN A 145 -14.40 -10.68 -3.59
C ASN A 145 -13.75 -11.78 -4.46
N HIS A 146 -13.23 -11.44 -5.62
CA HIS A 146 -12.63 -12.39 -6.55
C HIS A 146 -11.12 -12.22 -6.73
N VAL A 147 -10.48 -11.27 -6.05
CA VAL A 147 -9.01 -11.16 -6.08
C VAL A 147 -8.36 -12.36 -5.37
N HIS A 148 -7.30 -12.89 -5.97
CA HIS A 148 -6.57 -14.04 -5.45
C HIS A 148 -5.10 -13.72 -5.15
N LEU A 149 -4.46 -12.87 -5.97
CA LEU A 149 -3.08 -12.46 -5.79
C LEU A 149 -2.98 -11.31 -4.79
N CYS A 150 -3.84 -10.29 -4.96
CA CYS A 150 -3.85 -9.15 -4.06
C CYS A 150 -4.49 -9.53 -2.71
N ALA A 151 -3.87 -9.13 -1.62
CA ALA A 151 -4.46 -9.27 -0.30
C ALA A 151 -5.54 -8.19 -0.08
N LEU A 152 -6.77 -8.61 0.24
CA LEU A 152 -7.84 -7.68 0.62
C LEU A 152 -7.58 -7.16 2.03
N ALA A 153 -6.83 -6.09 2.12
CA ALA A 153 -6.37 -5.51 3.38
C ALA A 153 -6.17 -4.00 3.26
N VAL A 154 -6.22 -3.32 4.39
CA VAL A 154 -5.79 -1.92 4.53
C VAL A 154 -4.26 -1.86 4.61
N SER A 155 -3.69 -0.67 4.56
CA SER A 155 -2.26 -0.38 4.53
C SER A 155 -1.73 -0.18 3.10
N LEU A 156 -0.43 0.00 2.97
CA LEU A 156 0.28 0.20 1.70
C LEU A 156 1.79 0.08 1.92
N GLY A 157 2.53 -0.01 0.85
CA GLY A 157 4.00 0.07 0.87
C GLY A 157 4.68 -1.21 1.29
N ASP A 158 3.97 -2.31 1.23
CA ASP A 158 4.46 -3.66 1.46
C ASP A 158 5.08 -4.27 0.19
N CYS A 159 5.75 -5.41 0.34
CA CYS A 159 6.19 -6.24 -0.78
C CYS A 159 5.00 -6.85 -1.52
N GLU A 160 3.89 -7.10 -0.82
CA GLU A 160 2.66 -7.67 -1.35
C GLU A 160 1.70 -6.57 -1.83
N THR A 161 0.99 -6.86 -2.93
CA THR A 161 -0.07 -5.98 -3.42
C THR A 161 -1.29 -6.03 -2.52
N LEU A 162 -1.69 -4.87 -2.00
CA LEU A 162 -2.86 -4.71 -1.14
C LEU A 162 -3.97 -3.99 -1.90
N ILE A 163 -5.19 -4.53 -1.79
CA ILE A 163 -6.38 -3.92 -2.39
C ILE A 163 -7.43 -3.68 -1.32
N GLN A 164 -8.13 -2.55 -1.40
CA GLN A 164 -9.19 -2.23 -0.43
C GLN A 164 -10.32 -1.43 -1.05
N HIS A 165 -11.46 -1.46 -0.37
CA HIS A 165 -12.59 -0.57 -0.57
C HIS A 165 -12.62 0.49 0.52
N PRO A 166 -12.18 1.74 0.26
CA PRO A 166 -12.04 2.75 1.31
C PRO A 166 -13.33 3.01 2.10
N ALA A 167 -14.48 3.11 1.41
CA ALA A 167 -15.75 3.43 2.03
C ALA A 167 -16.23 2.39 3.06
N SER A 168 -16.01 1.08 2.84
CA SER A 168 -16.44 0.04 3.77
C SER A 168 -15.35 -0.49 4.70
N MET A 169 -14.09 -0.05 4.53
CA MET A 169 -12.95 -0.51 5.34
C MET A 169 -12.37 0.63 6.19
N THR A 170 -11.55 1.49 5.62
CA THR A 170 -10.88 2.58 6.37
C THR A 170 -11.83 3.69 6.81
N HIS A 171 -12.94 3.90 6.10
CA HIS A 171 -13.93 4.94 6.38
C HIS A 171 -15.31 4.36 6.73
N SER A 172 -15.35 3.12 7.22
CA SER A 172 -16.60 2.42 7.58
C SER A 172 -17.41 3.13 8.69
N MET A 173 -16.76 3.97 9.49
CA MET A 173 -17.42 4.78 10.53
C MET A 173 -17.92 6.13 10.02
N CYS A 174 -17.55 6.53 8.79
CA CYS A 174 -17.98 7.79 8.20
C CYS A 174 -19.39 7.67 7.62
N THR A 175 -20.14 8.75 7.72
CA THR A 175 -21.44 8.88 7.03
C THR A 175 -21.24 9.03 5.51
N LYS A 176 -22.31 8.82 4.75
CA LYS A 176 -22.27 9.00 3.28
C LYS A 176 -21.91 10.44 2.90
N GLU A 177 -22.37 11.41 3.69
CA GLU A 177 -22.08 12.84 3.52
C GLU A 177 -20.60 13.14 3.75
N GLU A 178 -20.00 12.56 4.79
CA GLU A 178 -18.57 12.71 5.08
C GLU A 178 -17.70 12.07 3.98
N ILE A 179 -18.06 10.87 3.50
CA ILE A 179 -17.40 10.22 2.36
C ILE A 179 -17.45 11.09 1.10
N LYS A 180 -18.64 11.66 0.80
CA LYS A 180 -18.82 12.58 -0.33
C LYS A 180 -18.00 13.85 -0.18
N THR A 181 -17.97 14.43 1.02
CA THR A 181 -17.18 15.63 1.33
C THR A 181 -15.69 15.36 1.23
N ALA A 182 -15.25 14.13 1.57
CA ALA A 182 -13.87 13.67 1.38
C ALA A 182 -13.50 13.44 -0.09
N GLY A 183 -14.45 13.58 -1.02
CA GLY A 183 -14.19 13.60 -2.45
C GLY A 183 -14.09 12.23 -3.12
N PHE A 184 -14.54 11.15 -2.49
CA PHE A 184 -14.56 9.83 -3.10
C PHE A 184 -15.94 9.16 -3.00
N SER A 185 -16.16 8.14 -3.85
CA SER A 185 -17.42 7.43 -3.95
C SER A 185 -17.32 6.03 -3.33
N ASP A 186 -18.49 5.40 -3.12
CA ASP A 186 -18.60 3.99 -2.74
C ASP A 186 -18.21 3.01 -3.86
N ARG A 187 -17.83 3.51 -5.03
CA ARG A 187 -17.33 2.73 -6.17
C ARG A 187 -15.82 2.70 -6.25
N LEU A 188 -15.14 3.45 -5.34
CA LEU A 188 -13.69 3.61 -5.33
C LEU A 188 -13.02 2.35 -4.79
N ILE A 189 -12.02 1.89 -5.51
CA ILE A 189 -11.06 0.86 -5.09
C ILE A 189 -9.69 1.53 -4.98
N ARG A 190 -8.94 1.23 -3.92
CA ARG A 190 -7.54 1.62 -3.77
C ARG A 190 -6.66 0.39 -3.88
N LEU A 191 -5.63 0.48 -4.70
CA LEU A 191 -4.61 -0.55 -4.89
C LEU A 191 -3.25 0.00 -4.48
N ALA A 192 -2.56 -0.69 -3.58
CA ALA A 192 -1.16 -0.46 -3.26
C ALA A 192 -0.36 -1.58 -3.90
N VAL A 193 0.37 -1.26 -4.95
CA VAL A 193 1.06 -2.24 -5.79
C VAL A 193 2.36 -2.69 -5.11
N GLY A 194 2.58 -3.98 -5.09
CA GLY A 194 3.76 -4.64 -4.52
C GLY A 194 4.81 -5.03 -5.57
N LEU A 195 5.51 -6.10 -5.28
CA LEU A 195 6.65 -6.59 -6.06
C LEU A 195 6.31 -7.77 -6.98
N GLU A 196 5.06 -8.22 -6.97
CA GLU A 196 4.63 -9.34 -7.80
C GLU A 196 4.77 -9.00 -9.29
N ASP A 197 4.90 -10.05 -10.08
CA ASP A 197 4.95 -9.92 -11.54
C ASP A 197 3.62 -9.32 -12.06
N THR A 198 3.75 -8.17 -12.70
CA THR A 198 2.63 -7.43 -13.31
C THR A 198 2.51 -7.70 -14.80
N ASP A 199 3.05 -8.78 -15.33
CA ASP A 199 2.81 -9.14 -16.72
C ASP A 199 1.30 -9.33 -16.94
N ILE A 200 0.71 -8.30 -17.50
CA ILE A 200 -0.75 -8.15 -17.73
C ILE A 200 -1.23 -9.13 -18.80
N SER A 201 -0.34 -9.68 -19.59
CA SER A 201 -0.62 -10.83 -20.47
C SER A 201 -0.85 -12.11 -19.66
N SER A 202 -0.40 -12.14 -18.40
CA SER A 202 -0.69 -13.21 -17.44
C SER A 202 -2.19 -13.28 -17.14
N PRO A 203 -2.78 -14.48 -17.13
CA PRO A 203 -4.21 -14.70 -16.91
C PRO A 203 -4.75 -14.13 -15.57
N ILE A 204 -3.87 -13.72 -14.67
CA ILE A 204 -4.20 -13.35 -13.29
C ILE A 204 -4.85 -11.95 -13.24
N CYS A 205 -4.22 -10.89 -13.77
CA CYS A 205 -4.82 -9.54 -13.76
C CYS A 205 -6.01 -9.42 -14.74
N SER A 206 -5.89 -10.02 -15.93
CA SER A 206 -6.96 -9.98 -16.93
C SER A 206 -8.21 -10.79 -16.54
N ARG A 207 -8.05 -11.87 -15.77
CA ARG A 207 -9.19 -12.65 -15.26
C ARG A 207 -10.01 -11.90 -14.22
N HIS A 208 -9.37 -11.16 -13.31
CA HIS A 208 -10.08 -10.54 -12.18
C HIS A 208 -10.95 -9.35 -12.60
N LEU A 209 -10.50 -8.55 -13.57
CA LEU A 209 -11.34 -7.48 -14.13
C LEU A 209 -12.37 -7.98 -15.15
N LYS A 210 -12.11 -9.13 -15.82
CA LYS A 210 -13.10 -9.76 -16.71
C LYS A 210 -14.26 -10.44 -15.97
N LEU A 211 -14.07 -10.85 -14.72
CA LEU A 211 -15.09 -11.52 -13.90
C LEU A 211 -16.28 -10.63 -13.50
N CYS A 212 -16.25 -9.34 -13.80
CA CYS A 212 -17.43 -8.47 -13.63
C CYS A 212 -18.66 -8.90 -14.45
N LYS A 213 -18.54 -9.89 -15.35
CA LYS A 213 -19.64 -10.37 -16.21
C LYS A 213 -19.99 -11.86 -16.08
N THR A 214 -19.32 -12.65 -15.24
CA THR A 214 -19.59 -14.10 -15.10
C THR A 214 -19.99 -14.50 -13.69
N GLU A 215 -20.84 -15.53 -13.60
CA GLU A 215 -21.53 -16.05 -12.42
C GLU A 215 -20.64 -16.46 -11.21
N PRO A 216 -21.21 -16.62 -10.00
CA PRO A 216 -20.44 -16.81 -8.76
C PRO A 216 -19.77 -18.19 -8.72
N ILE A 217 -18.46 -18.21 -8.58
CA ILE A 217 -17.68 -19.42 -8.29
C ILE A 217 -17.77 -19.73 -6.79
N GLN A 218 -18.16 -20.95 -6.49
CA GLN A 218 -18.38 -21.46 -5.13
C GLN A 218 -17.14 -21.37 -4.23
N GLN A 219 -17.37 -21.00 -3.00
CA GLN A 219 -16.48 -20.65 -1.89
C GLN A 219 -15.60 -21.80 -1.33
N LYS A 220 -15.24 -22.83 -2.11
CA LYS A 220 -14.60 -24.07 -1.59
C LYS A 220 -13.08 -24.03 -1.38
N ASN A 221 -12.34 -23.02 -1.84
CA ASN A 221 -10.86 -23.08 -1.82
C ASN A 221 -10.13 -22.15 -0.83
N ARG A 222 -10.84 -21.43 0.07
CA ARG A 222 -10.18 -20.55 1.07
C ARG A 222 -9.51 -21.30 2.24
N LEU A 223 -9.86 -22.56 2.46
CA LEU A 223 -9.29 -23.38 3.57
C LEU A 223 -7.98 -24.10 3.22
N ALA A 224 -7.64 -24.23 1.94
CA ALA A 224 -6.44 -24.97 1.52
C ALA A 224 -5.12 -24.22 1.80
N ALA A 225 -5.07 -22.89 1.63
CA ALA A 225 -3.86 -22.09 1.84
C ALA A 225 -3.52 -21.94 3.34
N ALA A 226 -4.53 -21.72 4.19
CA ALA A 226 -4.35 -21.67 5.65
C ALA A 226 -3.93 -23.03 6.23
N SER A 227 -4.43 -24.14 5.66
CA SER A 227 -4.08 -25.51 6.05
C SER A 227 -2.61 -25.85 5.76
N LEU A 228 -2.03 -25.39 4.66
CA LEU A 228 -0.62 -25.63 4.31
C LEU A 228 0.34 -24.95 5.28
N PHE A 229 0.05 -23.74 5.72
CA PHE A 229 0.88 -23.00 6.68
C PHE A 229 0.84 -23.64 8.09
N PHE A 230 -0.33 -24.10 8.53
CA PHE A 230 -0.47 -24.84 9.79
C PHE A 230 0.18 -26.23 9.74
N HIS A 231 0.17 -26.90 8.60
CA HIS A 231 0.78 -28.22 8.44
C HIS A 231 2.32 -28.15 8.52
N PHE A 232 2.92 -27.08 8.00
CA PHE A 232 4.38 -26.87 8.09
C PHE A 232 4.86 -26.59 9.52
N LEU A 233 4.07 -25.93 10.35
CA LEU A 233 4.38 -25.65 11.75
C LEU A 233 4.20 -26.88 12.66
N THR A 234 3.26 -27.77 12.35
CA THR A 234 2.99 -28.97 13.16
C THR A 234 3.95 -30.12 12.88
N GLN A 235 4.51 -30.24 11.67
CA GLN A 235 5.51 -31.26 11.36
C GLN A 235 6.86 -31.01 12.06
N ARG A 236 7.26 -29.77 12.33
CA ARG A 236 8.48 -29.46 13.10
C ARG A 236 8.42 -29.89 14.57
N ARG A 237 7.26 -30.12 15.15
CA ARG A 237 7.12 -30.60 16.54
C ARG A 237 7.22 -32.12 16.69
N ARG A 238 7.03 -32.94 15.65
CA ARG A 238 7.07 -34.41 15.73
C ARG A 238 8.47 -34.99 15.62
N HIS A 239 9.48 -34.28 15.17
CA HIS A 239 10.86 -34.79 15.04
C HIS A 239 11.77 -34.52 16.24
N ARG A 240 11.26 -33.96 17.36
CA ARG A 240 12.06 -33.79 18.60
C ARG A 240 11.73 -34.74 19.73
N GLY A 241 10.98 -35.79 19.49
CA GLY A 241 10.46 -36.72 20.52
C GLY A 241 10.94 -38.16 20.44
N HIS A 242 12.11 -38.48 19.83
CA HIS A 242 12.68 -39.81 19.96
C HIS A 242 14.22 -39.75 19.90
N ARG A 243 14.83 -39.50 21.05
CA ARG A 243 16.14 -40.01 21.46
C ARG A 243 16.18 -39.99 22.99
N ARG A 244 15.88 -41.12 23.57
CA ARG A 244 16.50 -41.61 24.78
C ARG A 244 17.08 -43.00 24.49
#